data_d1542c26a8daf6ab7024435ea12e7a55
#
_entry.id   d1542c26a8daf6ab7024435ea12e7a55
#
_cell.length_a   1.000
_cell.length_b   1.000
_cell.length_c   1.000
_cell.angle_alpha   90.00
_cell.angle_beta   90.00
_cell.angle_gamma   90.00
#
_symmetry.space_group_name_H-M   'P 1'
#
loop_
_entity.id
_entity.type
_entity.pdbx_description
1 polymer ?
#
loop_
_entity_poly.entity_id
_entity_poly.type
_entity_poly.pdbx_seq_one_letter_code
_entity_poly.pdbx_strand_id
1 'polypeptide(L)'
;MVRIESDFLRPSEIKNKLKNVSGILIPGGFGKRGTEGKIAAINDARKNKIPFFGICFGMQMAIIEFARNRLNIKKATSSEFGPSKASVVGLMSEWTKDGKLMRGTDKELGGTMRLGSYEARLKKDTKISKIYNSLKINERHRHRYEVNINYRKD
;
A
#
# COMPACT_ATOMS: atom_id res chain seq x y z
N MET A 1 19.61 11.84 -2.37
CA MET A 1 18.59 10.80 -2.64
C MET A 1 19.18 9.76 -3.58
N VAL A 2 19.06 8.47 -3.24
CA VAL A 2 19.51 7.34 -4.07
C VAL A 2 18.27 6.68 -4.69
N ARG A 3 18.29 6.45 -6.01
CA ARG A 3 17.24 5.69 -6.71
C ARG A 3 17.69 4.25 -6.87
N ILE A 4 16.82 3.32 -6.54
CA ILE A 4 17.06 1.87 -6.68
C ILE A 4 15.93 1.27 -7.51
N GLU A 5 16.28 0.60 -8.60
CA GLU A 5 15.31 -0.12 -9.41
C GLU A 5 14.92 -1.44 -8.74
N SER A 6 13.66 -1.55 -8.39
CA SER A 6 13.14 -2.69 -7.64
C SER A 6 13.11 -4.01 -8.41
N ASP A 7 13.16 -3.96 -9.75
CA ASP A 7 13.18 -5.16 -10.60
C ASP A 7 14.42 -6.02 -10.39
N PHE A 8 15.53 -5.34 -10.10
CA PHE A 8 16.85 -5.97 -9.90
C PHE A 8 17.21 -6.10 -8.42
N LEU A 9 16.27 -5.80 -7.52
CA LEU A 9 16.53 -5.85 -6.10
C LEU A 9 16.24 -7.26 -5.56
N ARG A 10 17.27 -8.07 -5.45
CA ARG A 10 17.17 -9.42 -4.88
C ARG A 10 17.20 -9.36 -3.35
N PRO A 11 16.49 -10.26 -2.63
CA PRO A 11 16.52 -10.29 -1.17
C PRO A 11 17.93 -10.37 -0.57
N SER A 12 18.86 -11.08 -1.22
CA SER A 12 20.27 -11.18 -0.79
C SER A 12 21.05 -9.87 -0.90
N GLU A 13 20.65 -8.96 -1.77
CA GLU A 13 21.34 -7.68 -2.03
C GLU A 13 20.78 -6.52 -1.23
N ILE A 14 19.58 -6.67 -0.66
CA ILE A 14 18.85 -5.61 0.03
C ILE A 14 19.70 -4.96 1.09
N LYS A 15 20.27 -5.76 1.98
CA LYS A 15 21.09 -5.27 3.11
C LYS A 15 22.24 -4.39 2.64
N ASN A 16 22.88 -4.73 1.52
CA ASN A 16 23.98 -3.94 0.97
C ASN A 16 23.49 -2.67 0.27
N LYS A 17 22.43 -2.78 -0.52
CA LYS A 17 21.88 -1.64 -1.30
C LYS A 17 21.17 -0.62 -0.42
N LEU A 18 20.60 -1.04 0.71
CA LEU A 18 19.95 -0.18 1.68
C LEU A 18 20.84 0.18 2.87
N LYS A 19 22.10 -0.21 2.84
CA LYS A 19 23.07 0.19 3.85
C LYS A 19 23.20 1.72 3.88
N ASN A 20 23.12 2.31 5.06
CA ASN A 20 23.28 3.76 5.29
C ASN A 20 22.13 4.64 4.74
N VAL A 21 20.95 4.08 4.43
CA VAL A 21 19.78 4.92 4.12
C VAL A 21 19.08 5.36 5.40
N SER A 22 18.69 6.63 5.47
CA SER A 22 17.97 7.21 6.61
C SER A 22 16.46 6.98 6.53
N GLY A 23 15.96 6.56 5.38
CA GLY A 23 14.55 6.26 5.16
C GLY A 23 14.31 5.70 3.77
N ILE A 24 13.18 5.05 3.58
CA ILE A 24 12.78 4.43 2.32
C ILE A 24 11.43 5.00 1.88
N LEU A 25 11.38 5.50 0.65
CA LEU A 25 10.16 5.92 -0.02
C LEU A 25 9.84 4.95 -1.15
N ILE A 26 8.64 4.37 -1.15
CA ILE A 26 8.12 3.65 -2.31
C ILE A 26 6.95 4.46 -2.89
N PRO A 27 7.11 4.98 -4.11
CA PRO A 27 6.10 5.84 -4.73
C PRO A 27 4.89 5.04 -5.22
N GLY A 28 3.91 5.76 -5.73
CA GLY A 28 2.81 5.21 -6.50
C GLY A 28 3.26 4.48 -7.76
N GLY A 29 2.45 3.57 -8.24
CA GLY A 29 2.71 2.76 -9.41
C GLY A 29 1.59 1.75 -9.64
N PHE A 30 1.83 0.80 -10.53
CA PHE A 30 0.91 -0.28 -10.85
C PHE A 30 1.67 -1.44 -11.49
N GLY A 31 0.99 -2.58 -11.63
CA GLY A 31 1.51 -3.78 -12.27
C GLY A 31 2.44 -4.61 -11.38
N LYS A 32 2.72 -5.80 -11.85
CA LYS A 32 3.46 -6.83 -11.08
C LYS A 32 4.97 -6.60 -11.06
N ARG A 33 5.50 -5.80 -11.98
CA ARG A 33 6.93 -5.60 -12.15
C ARG A 33 7.59 -4.99 -10.90
N GLY A 34 8.66 -5.59 -10.43
CA GLY A 34 9.46 -5.12 -9.28
C GLY A 34 8.74 -5.19 -7.92
N THR A 35 7.59 -5.87 -7.81
CA THR A 35 6.83 -5.95 -6.56
C THR A 35 7.57 -6.70 -5.48
N GLU A 36 8.20 -7.83 -5.80
CA GLU A 36 8.93 -8.63 -4.82
C GLU A 36 10.15 -7.88 -4.26
N GLY A 37 10.84 -7.12 -5.09
CA GLY A 37 11.94 -6.24 -4.64
C GLY A 37 11.45 -5.15 -3.68
N LYS A 38 10.29 -4.54 -3.97
CA LYS A 38 9.65 -3.56 -3.07
C LYS A 38 9.25 -4.21 -1.74
N ILE A 39 8.59 -5.37 -1.78
CA ILE A 39 8.18 -6.11 -0.59
C ILE A 39 9.39 -6.49 0.26
N ALA A 40 10.48 -6.92 -0.38
CA ALA A 40 11.72 -7.27 0.32
C ALA A 40 12.38 -6.03 0.97
N ALA A 41 12.37 -4.88 0.30
CA ALA A 41 12.87 -3.62 0.89
C ALA A 41 12.02 -3.17 2.08
N ILE A 42 10.70 -3.32 2.01
CA ILE A 42 9.79 -3.02 3.13
C ILE A 42 10.04 -3.95 4.31
N ASN A 43 10.25 -5.24 4.05
CA ASN A 43 10.61 -6.20 5.11
C ASN A 43 11.89 -5.80 5.84
N ASP A 44 12.92 -5.40 5.08
CA ASP A 44 14.18 -4.93 5.64
C ASP A 44 13.98 -3.64 6.47
N ALA A 45 13.23 -2.67 5.92
CA ALA A 45 12.88 -1.45 6.64
C ALA A 45 12.19 -1.74 7.97
N ARG A 46 11.18 -2.61 7.97
CA ARG A 46 10.45 -2.98 9.17
C ARG A 46 11.34 -3.69 10.20
N LYS A 47 12.18 -4.65 9.76
CA LYS A 47 13.07 -5.41 10.65
C LYS A 47 14.16 -4.54 11.28
N ASN A 48 14.71 -3.63 10.51
CA ASN A 48 15.80 -2.76 10.91
C ASN A 48 15.33 -1.39 11.43
N LYS A 49 14.00 -1.19 11.57
CA LYS A 49 13.38 0.06 12.05
C LYS A 49 13.77 1.29 11.23
N ILE A 50 14.01 1.10 9.94
CA ILE A 50 14.27 2.20 9.00
C ILE A 50 12.94 2.92 8.73
N PRO A 51 12.87 4.24 8.82
CA PRO A 51 11.68 5.00 8.46
C PRO A 51 11.20 4.66 7.06
N PHE A 52 9.91 4.37 6.92
CA PHE A 52 9.30 3.96 5.66
C PHE A 52 8.10 4.84 5.33
N PHE A 53 7.99 5.22 4.07
CA PHE A 53 6.81 5.89 3.53
C PHE A 53 6.38 5.26 2.21
N GLY A 54 5.17 4.72 2.17
CA GLY A 54 4.56 4.12 0.98
C GLY A 54 3.41 4.97 0.46
N ILE A 55 3.49 5.42 -0.78
CA ILE A 55 2.44 6.20 -1.43
C ILE A 55 1.66 5.28 -2.38
N CYS A 56 0.32 5.23 -2.25
CA CYS A 56 -0.57 4.48 -3.13
C CYS A 56 -0.11 3.01 -3.27
N PHE A 57 0.52 2.66 -4.39
CA PHE A 57 1.08 1.32 -4.62
C PHE A 57 2.12 0.91 -3.56
N GLY A 58 2.95 1.85 -3.11
CA GLY A 58 3.92 1.59 -2.04
C GLY A 58 3.27 1.18 -0.73
N MET A 59 2.15 1.78 -0.37
CA MET A 59 1.33 1.38 0.78
C MET A 59 0.72 0.00 0.58
N GLN A 60 0.23 -0.30 -0.62
CA GLN A 60 -0.32 -1.62 -0.94
C GLN A 60 0.74 -2.73 -0.80
N MET A 61 1.98 -2.47 -1.23
CA MET A 61 3.10 -3.41 -1.04
C MET A 61 3.43 -3.61 0.44
N ALA A 62 3.30 -2.57 1.26
CA ALA A 62 3.50 -2.68 2.71
C ALA A 62 2.42 -3.57 3.37
N ILE A 63 1.18 -3.48 2.93
CA ILE A 63 0.09 -4.38 3.38
C ILE A 63 0.39 -5.82 3.00
N ILE A 64 0.84 -6.08 1.78
CA ILE A 64 1.22 -7.43 1.35
C ILE A 64 2.40 -7.97 2.17
N GLU A 65 3.42 -7.15 2.40
CA GLU A 65 4.57 -7.51 3.26
C GLU A 65 4.11 -7.89 4.65
N PHE A 66 3.29 -7.05 5.27
CA PHE A 66 2.79 -7.27 6.62
C PHE A 66 1.95 -8.57 6.70
N ALA A 67 1.04 -8.76 5.77
CA ALA A 67 0.23 -9.97 5.69
C ALA A 67 1.10 -11.24 5.56
N ARG A 68 2.12 -11.22 4.72
CA ARG A 68 3.02 -12.38 4.53
C ARG A 68 3.87 -12.69 5.75
N ASN A 69 4.40 -11.68 6.40
CA ASN A 69 5.46 -11.83 7.38
C ASN A 69 5.00 -11.63 8.84
N ARG A 70 3.84 -11.02 9.07
CA ARG A 70 3.29 -10.81 10.42
C ARG A 70 2.02 -11.60 10.67
N LEU A 71 1.14 -11.69 9.68
CA LEU A 71 -0.12 -12.44 9.79
C LEU A 71 -0.01 -13.88 9.26
N ASN A 72 1.17 -14.28 8.81
CA ASN A 72 1.44 -15.61 8.27
C ASN A 72 0.60 -16.00 7.03
N ILE A 73 0.05 -15.03 6.31
CA ILE A 73 -0.69 -15.25 5.07
C ILE A 73 0.33 -15.35 3.92
N LYS A 74 1.06 -16.44 3.83
CA LYS A 74 2.23 -16.62 2.94
C LYS A 74 1.97 -16.28 1.47
N LYS A 75 0.75 -16.51 0.98
CA LYS A 75 0.34 -16.26 -0.41
C LYS A 75 -0.35 -14.90 -0.59
N ALA A 76 -0.27 -14.00 0.41
CA ALA A 76 -0.86 -12.66 0.31
C ALA A 76 -0.36 -11.93 -0.93
N THR A 77 -1.29 -11.33 -1.68
CA THR A 77 -1.02 -10.68 -2.95
C THR A 77 -2.06 -9.58 -3.24
N SER A 78 -1.94 -8.94 -4.39
CA SER A 78 -2.97 -8.08 -4.95
C SER A 78 -3.72 -8.82 -6.08
N SER A 79 -5.02 -8.63 -6.20
CA SER A 79 -5.79 -9.09 -7.35
C SER A 79 -5.38 -8.42 -8.67
N GLU A 80 -4.64 -7.31 -8.59
CA GLU A 80 -3.99 -6.67 -9.74
C GLU A 80 -2.98 -7.61 -10.43
N PHE A 81 -2.39 -8.53 -9.68
CA PHE A 81 -1.33 -9.43 -10.17
C PHE A 81 -1.87 -10.76 -10.70
N GLY A 82 -3.17 -10.93 -10.66
CA GLY A 82 -3.89 -12.12 -11.10
C GLY A 82 -4.82 -12.68 -10.02
N PRO A 83 -5.67 -13.65 -10.38
CA PRO A 83 -6.62 -14.28 -9.46
C PRO A 83 -5.90 -14.94 -8.28
N SER A 84 -6.38 -14.70 -7.06
CA SER A 84 -5.84 -15.33 -5.85
C SER A 84 -6.90 -15.39 -4.75
N LYS A 85 -6.88 -16.47 -3.96
CA LYS A 85 -7.70 -16.59 -2.75
C LYS A 85 -7.17 -15.77 -1.57
N ALA A 86 -5.96 -15.24 -1.67
CA ALA A 86 -5.29 -14.44 -0.64
C ALA A 86 -5.01 -12.99 -1.11
N SER A 87 -5.95 -12.41 -1.83
CA SER A 87 -5.86 -11.01 -2.28
C SER A 87 -6.17 -10.06 -1.12
N VAL A 88 -5.13 -9.70 -0.36
CA VAL A 88 -5.21 -8.71 0.74
C VAL A 88 -5.32 -7.27 0.22
N VAL A 89 -4.99 -7.07 -1.04
CA VAL A 89 -5.26 -5.87 -1.84
C VAL A 89 -6.12 -6.31 -3.01
N GLY A 90 -7.23 -5.63 -3.26
CA GLY A 90 -8.17 -6.02 -4.30
C GLY A 90 -8.86 -4.83 -4.95
N LEU A 91 -9.64 -5.11 -5.98
CA LEU A 91 -10.54 -4.13 -6.54
C LEU A 91 -11.46 -3.59 -5.45
N MET A 92 -11.69 -2.29 -5.48
CA MET A 92 -12.60 -1.64 -4.58
C MET A 92 -14.03 -2.08 -4.89
N SER A 93 -14.63 -2.86 -3.97
CA SER A 93 -16.00 -3.35 -4.12
C SER A 93 -17.04 -2.35 -3.59
N GLU A 94 -16.68 -1.60 -2.55
CA GLU A 94 -17.57 -0.61 -1.96
C GLU A 94 -16.76 0.61 -1.51
N TRP A 95 -17.31 1.81 -1.75
CA TRP A 95 -16.74 3.08 -1.26
C TRP A 95 -17.83 4.11 -1.03
N THR A 96 -17.58 5.09 -0.19
CA THR A 96 -18.50 6.20 0.03
C THR A 96 -18.04 7.42 -0.74
N LYS A 97 -18.92 8.01 -1.54
CA LYS A 97 -18.71 9.26 -2.23
C LYS A 97 -19.88 10.19 -1.95
N ASP A 98 -19.61 11.41 -1.50
CA ASP A 98 -20.62 12.43 -1.17
C ASP A 98 -21.76 11.91 -0.27
N GLY A 99 -21.37 11.09 0.73
CA GLY A 99 -22.31 10.47 1.70
C GLY A 99 -23.12 9.29 1.14
N LYS A 100 -22.93 8.89 -0.11
CA LYS A 100 -23.61 7.75 -0.74
C LYS A 100 -22.68 6.55 -0.83
N LEU A 101 -23.20 5.36 -0.46
CA LEU A 101 -22.50 4.09 -0.66
C LEU A 101 -22.51 3.74 -2.15
N MET A 102 -21.32 3.64 -2.74
CA MET A 102 -21.11 3.20 -4.11
C MET A 102 -20.65 1.73 -4.10
N ARG A 103 -21.11 0.96 -5.07
CA ARG A 103 -20.68 -0.43 -5.27
C ARG A 103 -20.13 -0.59 -6.68
N GLY A 104 -18.98 -1.24 -6.78
CA GLY A 104 -18.37 -1.61 -8.05
C GLY A 104 -18.50 -3.10 -8.32
N THR A 105 -18.58 -3.47 -9.58
CA THR A 105 -18.54 -4.86 -10.02
C THR A 105 -17.25 -5.12 -10.78
N ASP A 106 -16.78 -6.37 -10.79
CA ASP A 106 -15.58 -6.79 -11.55
C ASP A 106 -15.71 -6.52 -13.08
N LYS A 107 -16.94 -6.32 -13.56
CA LYS A 107 -17.23 -6.06 -14.96
C LYS A 107 -17.15 -4.57 -15.33
N GLU A 108 -17.25 -3.67 -14.35
CA GLU A 108 -17.24 -2.21 -14.57
C GLU A 108 -15.89 -1.59 -14.17
N LEU A 109 -14.84 -1.98 -14.86
CA LEU A 109 -13.48 -1.51 -14.57
C LEU A 109 -13.33 0.04 -14.62
N GLY A 110 -14.20 0.74 -15.34
CA GLY A 110 -14.22 2.20 -15.40
C GLY A 110 -14.83 2.87 -14.16
N GLY A 111 -15.79 2.24 -13.49
CA GLY A 111 -16.55 2.81 -12.36
C GLY A 111 -15.92 2.61 -10.99
N THR A 112 -14.92 1.75 -10.85
CA THR A 112 -14.33 1.33 -9.57
C THR A 112 -13.08 2.13 -9.17
N MET A 113 -12.84 3.28 -9.77
CA MET A 113 -11.69 4.10 -9.43
C MET A 113 -12.06 5.15 -8.38
N ARG A 114 -11.32 5.17 -7.28
CA ARG A 114 -11.34 6.30 -6.35
C ARG A 114 -10.52 7.43 -6.95
N LEU A 115 -11.22 8.47 -7.40
CA LEU A 115 -10.63 9.60 -8.10
C LEU A 115 -11.10 10.92 -7.49
N GLY A 116 -10.17 11.83 -7.25
CA GLY A 116 -10.45 13.15 -6.72
C GLY A 116 -10.13 13.31 -5.24
N SER A 117 -10.65 14.36 -4.63
CA SER A 117 -10.41 14.70 -3.22
C SER A 117 -11.37 13.92 -2.31
N TYR A 118 -10.83 13.33 -1.26
CA TYR A 118 -11.59 12.61 -0.24
C TYR A 118 -11.17 13.08 1.14
N GLU A 119 -12.17 13.28 1.99
CA GLU A 119 -11.95 13.59 3.40
C GLU A 119 -11.42 12.36 4.14
N ALA A 120 -10.43 12.57 4.99
CA ALA A 120 -9.96 11.58 5.95
C ALA A 120 -9.94 12.20 7.36
N ARG A 121 -10.34 11.39 8.35
CA ARG A 121 -10.26 11.74 9.76
C ARG A 121 -9.07 11.09 10.40
N LEU A 122 -8.17 11.88 10.94
CA LEU A 122 -6.97 11.41 11.61
C LEU A 122 -7.26 11.13 13.08
N LYS A 123 -6.71 10.04 13.58
CA LYS A 123 -6.77 9.72 15.00
C LYS A 123 -5.97 10.74 15.79
N LYS A 124 -6.60 11.32 16.82
CA LYS A 124 -5.96 12.28 17.73
C LYS A 124 -4.68 11.70 18.36
N ASP A 125 -3.71 12.55 18.61
CA ASP A 125 -2.43 12.23 19.27
C ASP A 125 -1.52 11.26 18.50
N THR A 126 -1.78 11.04 17.20
CA THR A 126 -0.89 10.30 16.32
C THR A 126 0.18 11.19 15.70
N LYS A 127 1.29 10.60 15.26
CA LYS A 127 2.32 11.34 14.51
C LYS A 127 1.74 12.07 13.30
N ILE A 128 0.83 11.41 12.58
CA ILE A 128 0.24 11.99 11.37
C ILE A 128 -0.65 13.19 11.69
N SER A 129 -1.47 13.13 12.75
CA SER A 129 -2.28 14.29 13.15
C SER A 129 -1.45 15.50 13.59
N LYS A 130 -0.28 15.25 14.18
CA LYS A 130 0.69 16.31 14.55
C LYS A 130 1.36 16.91 13.32
N ILE A 131 1.73 16.08 12.32
CA ILE A 131 2.34 16.55 11.05
C ILE A 131 1.37 17.43 10.27
N TYR A 132 0.10 17.01 10.14
CA TYR A 132 -0.92 17.82 9.46
C TYR A 132 -1.47 18.96 10.31
N ASN A 133 -1.19 18.96 11.61
CA ASN A 133 -1.79 19.90 12.59
C ASN A 133 -3.32 19.99 12.45
N SER A 134 -3.97 18.86 12.19
CA SER A 134 -5.40 18.76 11.92
C SER A 134 -5.89 17.35 12.22
N LEU A 135 -7.16 17.22 12.57
CA LEU A 135 -7.85 15.93 12.67
C LEU A 135 -8.69 15.60 11.43
N LYS A 136 -8.79 16.54 10.51
CA LYS A 136 -9.57 16.42 9.28
C LYS A 136 -8.76 16.94 8.12
N ILE A 137 -8.52 16.10 7.13
CA ILE A 137 -7.73 16.44 5.95
C ILE A 137 -8.46 15.99 4.68
N ASN A 138 -8.09 16.60 3.57
CA ASN A 138 -8.55 16.18 2.25
C ASN A 138 -7.34 15.75 1.44
N GLU A 139 -7.35 14.49 0.99
CA GLU A 139 -6.29 13.93 0.17
C GLU A 139 -6.80 13.56 -1.21
N ARG A 140 -5.97 13.77 -2.22
CA ARG A 140 -6.28 13.40 -3.59
C ARG A 140 -5.98 11.93 -3.83
N HIS A 141 -7.01 11.19 -4.18
CA HIS A 141 -6.92 9.78 -4.57
C HIS A 141 -6.92 9.61 -6.08
N ARG A 142 -6.18 8.62 -6.54
CA ARG A 142 -6.24 8.09 -7.90
C ARG A 142 -5.78 6.64 -7.87
N HIS A 143 -6.68 5.74 -7.49
CA HIS A 143 -6.37 4.32 -7.42
C HIS A 143 -7.63 3.48 -7.58
N ARG A 144 -7.43 2.26 -8.05
CA ARG A 144 -8.48 1.26 -8.30
C ARG A 144 -8.46 0.14 -7.28
N TYR A 145 -7.28 -0.18 -6.76
CA TYR A 145 -7.08 -1.24 -5.79
C TYR A 145 -6.93 -0.65 -4.39
N GLU A 146 -7.54 -1.32 -3.44
CA GLU A 146 -7.48 -0.95 -2.02
C GLU A 146 -7.23 -2.16 -1.12
N VAL A 147 -6.99 -1.91 0.15
CA VAL A 147 -6.92 -2.97 1.17
C VAL A 147 -8.26 -3.68 1.22
N ASN A 148 -8.23 -4.99 1.12
CA ASN A 148 -9.43 -5.81 1.15
C ASN A 148 -10.04 -5.81 2.55
N ILE A 149 -11.27 -5.30 2.64
CA ILE A 149 -12.01 -5.13 3.90
C ILE A 149 -12.19 -6.44 4.68
N ASN A 150 -12.17 -7.59 4.01
CA ASN A 150 -12.30 -8.89 4.64
C ASN A 150 -11.12 -9.24 5.57
N TYR A 151 -9.98 -8.58 5.39
CA TYR A 151 -8.78 -8.72 6.24
C TYR A 151 -8.65 -7.62 7.29
N ARG A 152 -9.69 -6.78 7.49
CA ARG A 152 -9.63 -5.65 8.42
C ARG A 152 -9.52 -6.05 9.89
N LYS A 153 -9.92 -7.25 10.23
CA LYS A 153 -9.93 -7.75 11.62
C LYS A 153 -8.62 -8.46 12.00
N ASP A 154 -7.80 -8.77 11.03
CA ASP A 154 -6.50 -9.41 11.20
C ASP A 154 -5.41 -8.34 11.38
#